data_04e1c4527dd98bd4ab9562f2854f764b
#
_entry.id   04e1c4527dd98bd4ab9562f2854f764b
#
_cell.length_a   1.000
_cell.length_b   1.000
_cell.length_c   1.000
_cell.angle_alpha   90.00
_cell.angle_beta   90.00
_cell.angle_gamma   90.00
#
_symmetry.space_group_name_H-M   'P 1'
#
loop_
_entity.id
_entity.type
_entity.pdbx_description
1 polymer ?
#
loop_
_entity_poly.entity_id
_entity_poly.type
_entity_poly.pdbx_seq_one_letter_code
_entity_poly.pdbx_strand_id
1 'polypeptide(L)'
;MDNKWPKILVVGINAWREDATSHTLMNIFSCWDSKKVALLYARADLPNTEVASRYFQISENDVLKSVFKPWRKVGREVVNTPVVNDSGVMEEHERYAKARKKRSHFMSVCREMVWTLGHWKSKALKDFVSDFNPDVIFCPVYPTAFMGKIQRYIKKLTGKPVVCYLADDNYSYDTCKGFWAYMHRFMLRKQVKYLATHCKEMFVIVEKEKEETDRIFGTDSVILTKGLDFSKFAYQTHIVNKPLKFVYTGNLIIGRDKTLALVADLLNKLNGEETKATLEIYSPDAVDEATMARLNNGCSKHCGFIPREKVGEVQQNADVVIFAEALEGKDSHAARLSFSTKITDYLSNSKCILAIGKEDIAPIDYFVRNDSAIVATDEEKLEECLRYILDNPNVIEEYGQKAFDCAKRNHDKAVIDQRFIEAICRAVE
;
A
#
# COMPACT_ATOMS: atom_id res chain seq x y z
N MET A 1 35.35 -1.19 11.44
CA MET A 1 34.77 0.12 11.03
C MET A 1 33.47 0.26 11.78
N ASP A 2 33.43 1.13 12.79
CA ASP A 2 32.18 1.48 13.46
C ASP A 2 31.27 2.12 12.41
N ASN A 3 30.38 1.32 11.84
CA ASN A 3 29.44 1.74 10.81
C ASN A 3 28.42 2.66 11.49
N LYS A 4 28.71 3.96 11.50
CA LYS A 4 27.89 4.99 12.13
C LYS A 4 26.65 5.20 11.25
N TRP A 5 25.68 4.30 11.39
CA TRP A 5 24.41 4.39 10.66
C TRP A 5 23.79 5.75 10.88
N PRO A 6 23.34 6.45 9.82
CA PRO A 6 22.68 7.74 9.96
C PRO A 6 21.42 7.69 10.82
N LYS A 7 21.13 8.76 11.55
CA LYS A 7 19.86 8.95 12.23
C LYS A 7 18.80 9.39 11.23
N ILE A 8 17.72 8.64 11.12
CA ILE A 8 16.64 8.89 10.18
C ILE A 8 15.40 9.42 10.91
N LEU A 9 14.93 10.61 10.53
CA LEU A 9 13.63 11.10 10.92
C LEU A 9 12.62 10.82 9.81
N VAL A 10 11.72 9.89 10.04
CA VAL A 10 10.60 9.63 9.14
C VAL A 10 9.48 10.63 9.40
N VAL A 11 9.01 11.32 8.37
CA VAL A 11 7.91 12.28 8.48
C VAL A 11 6.71 11.75 7.69
N GLY A 12 5.85 10.99 8.38
CA GLY A 12 4.76 10.23 7.80
C GLY A 12 3.38 10.60 8.31
N ILE A 13 2.34 9.94 7.82
CA ILE A 13 0.97 10.23 8.22
C ILE A 13 0.47 9.32 9.33
N ASN A 14 0.83 8.02 9.31
CA ASN A 14 0.32 7.01 10.22
C ASN A 14 1.34 6.67 11.31
N ALA A 15 0.87 6.33 12.50
CA ALA A 15 1.67 5.59 13.47
C ALA A 15 2.08 4.22 12.88
N TRP A 16 3.25 3.73 13.24
CA TRP A 16 3.66 2.38 12.88
C TRP A 16 3.10 1.39 13.89
N ARG A 17 2.35 0.40 13.38
CA ARG A 17 1.61 -0.56 14.18
C ARG A 17 1.67 -1.96 13.56
N GLU A 18 1.86 -2.98 14.40
CA GLU A 18 1.88 -4.39 14.00
C GLU A 18 0.51 -4.89 13.51
N ASP A 19 -0.57 -4.26 13.97
CA ASP A 19 -1.95 -4.57 13.56
C ASP A 19 -2.44 -3.73 12.36
N ALA A 20 -1.57 -2.91 11.74
CA ALA A 20 -1.92 -2.14 10.57
C ALA A 20 -2.09 -3.02 9.32
N THR A 21 -2.86 -2.53 8.35
CA THR A 21 -3.09 -3.25 7.08
C THR A 21 -1.89 -3.22 6.14
N SER A 22 -1.02 -2.22 6.23
CA SER A 22 0.19 -2.10 5.43
C SER A 22 1.42 -1.99 6.32
N HIS A 23 2.40 -2.84 6.07
CA HIS A 23 3.66 -2.92 6.81
C HIS A 23 4.88 -2.58 5.95
N THR A 24 4.69 -2.04 4.76
CA THR A 24 5.80 -1.81 3.81
C THR A 24 6.93 -1.01 4.44
N LEU A 25 6.64 0.16 5.03
CA LEU A 25 7.68 0.98 5.65
C LEU A 25 8.30 0.29 6.87
N MET A 26 7.51 -0.36 7.74
CA MET A 26 8.08 -1.10 8.88
C MET A 26 8.98 -2.25 8.40
N ASN A 27 8.59 -2.97 7.35
CA ASN A 27 9.41 -4.00 6.74
C ASN A 27 10.72 -3.43 6.18
N ILE A 28 10.67 -2.29 5.49
CA ILE A 28 11.87 -1.62 4.96
C ILE A 28 12.79 -1.19 6.11
N PHE A 29 12.25 -0.55 7.14
CA PHE A 29 13.03 -0.04 8.26
C PHE A 29 13.46 -1.11 9.28
N SER A 30 12.95 -2.35 9.19
CA SER A 30 13.31 -3.43 10.13
C SER A 30 14.78 -3.85 10.07
N CYS A 31 15.51 -3.50 9.01
CA CYS A 31 16.95 -3.70 8.91
C CYS A 31 17.76 -2.61 9.62
N TRP A 32 17.14 -1.50 10.04
CA TRP A 32 17.83 -0.35 10.64
C TRP A 32 17.89 -0.44 12.16
N ASP A 33 18.94 0.11 12.77
CA ASP A 33 18.99 0.26 14.24
C ASP A 33 17.85 1.16 14.71
N SER A 34 16.89 0.61 15.44
CA SER A 34 15.70 1.32 15.91
C SER A 34 16.04 2.57 16.74
N LYS A 35 17.19 2.57 17.46
CA LYS A 35 17.67 3.74 18.22
C LYS A 35 18.04 4.91 17.33
N LYS A 36 18.21 4.67 16.04
CA LYS A 36 18.55 5.66 15.02
C LYS A 36 17.36 6.03 14.13
N VAL A 37 16.15 5.56 14.46
CA VAL A 37 14.93 5.87 13.75
C VAL A 37 13.96 6.60 14.69
N ALA A 38 13.48 7.75 14.23
CA ALA A 38 12.37 8.46 14.86
C ALA A 38 11.24 8.68 13.85
N LEU A 39 9.99 8.66 14.32
CA LEU A 39 8.80 8.88 13.51
C LEU A 39 8.02 10.10 13.99
N LEU A 40 7.84 11.08 13.10
CA LEU A 40 6.87 12.16 13.24
C LEU A 40 5.63 11.80 12.41
N TYR A 41 4.44 11.83 13.01
CA TYR A 41 3.23 11.42 12.32
C TYR A 41 1.99 12.23 12.70
N ALA A 42 0.91 12.13 11.90
CA ALA A 42 -0.24 13.05 11.94
C ALA A 42 -1.59 12.36 12.23
N ARG A 43 -1.59 11.21 12.91
CA ARG A 43 -2.78 10.46 13.31
C ARG A 43 -2.89 10.35 14.82
N ALA A 44 -4.09 10.03 15.33
CA ALA A 44 -4.33 9.82 16.74
C ALA A 44 -3.82 8.48 17.27
N ASP A 45 -3.69 7.49 16.40
CA ASP A 45 -3.19 6.16 16.76
C ASP A 45 -1.84 6.23 17.48
N LEU A 46 -1.65 5.34 18.45
CA LEU A 46 -0.37 5.19 19.12
C LEU A 46 0.46 4.06 18.49
N PRO A 47 1.78 4.21 18.39
CA PRO A 47 2.65 3.17 17.88
C PRO A 47 2.66 1.94 18.78
N ASN A 48 2.85 0.73 18.19
CA ASN A 48 3.03 -0.51 18.93
C ASN A 48 4.09 -1.41 18.28
N THR A 49 5.18 -0.82 17.79
CA THR A 49 6.28 -1.54 17.13
C THR A 49 7.63 -1.04 17.64
N GLU A 50 8.64 -1.90 17.56
CA GLU A 50 10.02 -1.58 17.98
C GLU A 50 10.91 -1.10 16.83
N VAL A 51 10.35 -0.89 15.63
CA VAL A 51 11.10 -0.46 14.43
C VAL A 51 11.67 0.96 14.56
N ALA A 52 11.05 1.80 15.39
CA ALA A 52 11.59 3.10 15.78
C ALA A 52 11.59 3.26 17.30
N SER A 53 12.51 4.05 17.82
CA SER A 53 12.64 4.27 19.28
C SER A 53 11.94 5.51 19.79
N ARG A 54 11.68 6.49 18.93
CA ARG A 54 11.07 7.77 19.32
C ARG A 54 9.95 8.15 18.37
N TYR A 55 8.86 8.68 18.93
CA TYR A 55 7.64 8.99 18.21
C TYR A 55 7.12 10.36 18.60
N PHE A 56 6.82 11.21 17.59
CA PHE A 56 6.18 12.49 17.82
C PHE A 56 4.84 12.56 17.08
N GLN A 57 3.77 12.75 17.82
CA GLN A 57 2.40 12.79 17.31
C GLN A 57 1.93 14.23 17.14
N ILE A 58 1.35 14.54 15.96
CA ILE A 58 0.59 15.77 15.70
C ILE A 58 -0.85 15.36 15.37
N SER A 59 -1.70 15.25 16.38
CA SER A 59 -3.10 14.85 16.18
C SER A 59 -3.87 15.89 15.36
N GLU A 60 -4.61 15.43 14.34
CA GLU A 60 -5.48 16.32 13.54
C GLU A 60 -6.54 17.02 14.39
N ASN A 61 -7.04 16.36 15.44
CA ASN A 61 -7.96 16.96 16.41
C ASN A 61 -7.34 18.15 17.13
N ASP A 62 -6.08 18.05 17.54
CA ASP A 62 -5.39 19.15 18.20
C ASP A 62 -5.11 20.30 17.23
N VAL A 63 -4.77 19.98 15.99
CA VAL A 63 -4.59 20.98 14.93
C VAL A 63 -5.91 21.72 14.69
N LEU A 64 -7.02 21.01 14.53
CA LEU A 64 -8.35 21.61 14.35
C LEU A 64 -8.72 22.52 15.52
N LYS A 65 -8.57 22.03 16.77
CA LYS A 65 -8.87 22.80 17.98
C LYS A 65 -7.97 24.04 18.11
N SER A 66 -6.73 23.96 17.62
CA SER A 66 -5.78 25.09 17.66
C SER A 66 -6.13 26.23 16.71
N VAL A 67 -6.93 25.98 15.68
CA VAL A 67 -7.45 27.05 14.79
C VAL A 67 -8.30 28.06 15.58
N PHE A 68 -9.12 27.55 16.52
CA PHE A 68 -10.02 28.37 17.34
C PHE A 68 -9.39 28.76 18.70
N LYS A 69 -8.39 27.99 19.18
CA LYS A 69 -7.69 28.21 20.46
C LYS A 69 -6.17 28.20 20.23
N PRO A 70 -5.57 29.32 19.76
CA PRO A 70 -4.15 29.38 19.37
C PRO A 70 -3.16 29.03 20.50
N TRP A 71 -3.56 29.21 21.77
CA TRP A 71 -2.77 28.88 22.96
C TRP A 71 -2.71 27.38 23.28
N ARG A 72 -3.49 26.56 22.56
CA ARG A 72 -3.50 25.10 22.77
C ARG A 72 -2.16 24.51 22.33
N LYS A 73 -1.58 23.67 23.17
CA LYS A 73 -0.40 22.87 22.82
C LYS A 73 -0.77 21.85 21.74
N VAL A 74 -0.03 21.84 20.64
CA VAL A 74 -0.19 20.91 19.53
C VAL A 74 1.09 20.09 19.38
N GLY A 75 0.93 18.77 19.29
CA GLY A 75 2.02 17.81 19.20
C GLY A 75 2.64 17.45 20.53
N ARG A 76 2.96 16.19 20.65
CA ARG A 76 3.60 15.59 21.84
C ARG A 76 4.48 14.41 21.44
N GLU A 77 5.52 14.17 22.20
CA GLU A 77 6.23 12.90 22.14
C GLU A 77 5.36 11.82 22.79
N VAL A 78 5.30 10.64 22.18
CA VAL A 78 4.50 9.52 22.66
C VAL A 78 5.37 8.29 22.82
N VAL A 79 4.97 7.43 23.76
CA VAL A 79 5.66 6.17 24.04
C VAL A 79 4.99 5.06 23.25
N ASN A 80 5.78 4.07 22.84
CA ASN A 80 5.29 2.83 22.26
C ASN A 80 4.33 2.13 23.27
N THR A 81 3.10 1.86 22.84
CA THR A 81 2.06 1.34 23.73
C THR A 81 1.31 0.19 23.08
N PRO A 82 1.38 -1.03 23.62
CA PRO A 82 0.72 -2.20 23.00
C PRO A 82 -0.81 -2.16 23.04
N VAL A 83 -1.41 -1.42 23.98
CA VAL A 83 -2.88 -1.36 24.15
C VAL A 83 -3.37 0.08 24.09
N VAL A 84 -4.39 0.33 23.28
CA VAL A 84 -4.99 1.65 23.09
C VAL A 84 -6.46 1.62 23.46
N ASN A 85 -6.78 2.17 24.66
CA ASN A 85 -8.11 2.62 25.02
C ASN A 85 -8.09 4.15 25.19
N ASP A 86 -7.78 4.88 24.13
CA ASP A 86 -7.81 6.35 24.12
C ASP A 86 -9.08 6.81 23.39
N SER A 87 -9.96 7.53 24.08
CA SER A 87 -11.20 8.08 23.52
C SER A 87 -10.95 8.97 22.30
N GLY A 88 -9.81 9.67 22.26
CA GLY A 88 -9.41 10.51 21.12
C GLY A 88 -9.12 9.70 19.86
N VAL A 89 -8.59 8.49 19.99
CA VAL A 89 -8.35 7.55 18.88
C VAL A 89 -9.67 7.07 18.32
N MET A 90 -10.62 6.69 19.17
CA MET A 90 -11.95 6.22 18.73
C MET A 90 -12.73 7.32 17.99
N GLU A 91 -12.75 8.55 18.49
CA GLU A 91 -13.38 9.69 17.80
C GLU A 91 -12.77 9.95 16.42
N GLU A 92 -11.45 9.84 16.29
CA GLU A 92 -10.76 10.04 15.02
C GLU A 92 -11.09 8.90 14.06
N HIS A 93 -11.06 7.64 14.50
CA HIS A 93 -11.42 6.48 13.69
C HIS A 93 -12.86 6.56 13.16
N GLU A 94 -13.83 6.92 14.00
CA GLU A 94 -15.21 7.10 13.55
C GLU A 94 -15.35 8.21 12.52
N ARG A 95 -14.65 9.32 12.70
CA ARG A 95 -14.64 10.42 11.75
C ARG A 95 -14.05 10.03 10.41
N TYR A 96 -12.95 9.29 10.42
CA TYR A 96 -12.35 8.76 9.19
C TYR A 96 -13.22 7.71 8.52
N ALA A 97 -13.87 6.83 9.26
CA ALA A 97 -14.81 5.86 8.71
C ALA A 97 -15.99 6.54 8.01
N LYS A 98 -16.57 7.59 8.63
CA LYS A 98 -17.62 8.42 8.03
C LYS A 98 -17.14 9.20 6.79
N ALA A 99 -15.93 9.77 6.84
CA ALA A 99 -15.33 10.50 5.72
C ALA A 99 -14.97 9.57 4.54
N ARG A 100 -14.49 8.36 4.84
CA ARG A 100 -14.17 7.33 3.83
C ARG A 100 -15.41 6.89 3.04
N LYS A 101 -16.58 6.76 3.71
CA LYS A 101 -17.84 6.46 3.04
C LYS A 101 -18.28 7.56 2.05
N LYS A 102 -18.00 8.83 2.36
CA LYS A 102 -18.43 9.98 1.51
C LYS A 102 -17.43 10.33 0.38
N ARG A 103 -16.19 9.88 0.44
CA ARG A 103 -15.08 10.14 -0.54
C ARG A 103 -15.13 11.56 -1.16
N SER A 104 -15.33 12.59 -0.35
CA SER A 104 -15.54 13.96 -0.84
C SER A 104 -14.18 14.70 -0.95
N HIS A 105 -13.78 15.04 -2.16
CA HIS A 105 -12.62 15.91 -2.40
C HIS A 105 -12.76 17.31 -1.80
N PHE A 106 -14.00 17.81 -1.67
CA PHE A 106 -14.25 19.05 -0.94
C PHE A 106 -13.80 18.96 0.51
N MET A 107 -14.12 17.85 1.21
CA MET A 107 -13.65 17.63 2.59
C MET A 107 -12.12 17.53 2.66
N SER A 108 -11.48 16.97 1.64
CA SER A 108 -10.02 16.94 1.55
C SER A 108 -9.44 18.36 1.46
N VAL A 109 -10.03 19.23 0.66
CA VAL A 109 -9.62 20.66 0.57
C VAL A 109 -9.85 21.38 1.91
N CYS A 110 -10.99 21.19 2.56
CA CYS A 110 -11.25 21.76 3.90
C CYS A 110 -10.20 21.30 4.93
N ARG A 111 -9.82 20.03 4.89
CA ARG A 111 -8.76 19.48 5.73
C ARG A 111 -7.41 20.18 5.49
N GLU A 112 -7.04 20.41 4.22
CA GLU A 112 -5.83 21.14 3.88
C GLU A 112 -5.85 22.58 4.42
N MET A 113 -7.03 23.23 4.48
CA MET A 113 -7.20 24.56 5.09
C MET A 113 -6.99 24.50 6.60
N VAL A 114 -7.56 23.50 7.30
CA VAL A 114 -7.35 23.31 8.74
C VAL A 114 -5.86 23.18 9.07
N TRP A 115 -5.12 22.37 8.33
CA TRP A 115 -3.68 22.21 8.52
C TRP A 115 -2.86 23.44 8.14
N THR A 116 -3.40 24.30 7.28
CA THR A 116 -2.74 25.58 6.92
C THR A 116 -2.91 26.62 8.02
N LEU A 117 -4.07 26.67 8.66
CA LEU A 117 -4.42 27.63 9.71
C LEU A 117 -4.01 27.17 11.11
N GLY A 118 -3.86 25.87 11.32
CA GLY A 118 -3.55 25.30 12.63
C GLY A 118 -2.12 25.57 13.11
N HIS A 119 -1.95 25.60 14.43
CA HIS A 119 -0.70 25.99 15.09
C HIS A 119 0.20 24.77 15.41
N TRP A 120 0.42 23.91 14.44
CA TRP A 120 1.21 22.68 14.59
C TRP A 120 2.73 22.91 14.69
N LYS A 121 3.25 24.08 14.32
CA LYS A 121 4.70 24.44 14.42
C LYS A 121 5.08 24.78 15.85
N SER A 122 4.83 23.86 16.77
CA SER A 122 5.00 24.06 18.21
C SER A 122 6.48 24.06 18.63
N LYS A 123 6.76 24.58 19.85
CA LYS A 123 8.08 24.46 20.48
C LYS A 123 8.42 22.98 20.70
N ALA A 124 7.47 22.18 21.18
CA ALA A 124 7.68 20.76 21.44
C ALA A 124 8.15 20.00 20.18
N LEU A 125 7.60 20.33 18.99
CA LEU A 125 8.06 19.76 17.73
C LEU A 125 9.53 20.16 17.45
N LYS A 126 9.87 21.42 17.64
CA LYS A 126 11.25 21.90 17.40
C LYS A 126 12.23 21.25 18.35
N ASP A 127 11.87 21.18 19.64
CA ASP A 127 12.69 20.56 20.68
C ASP A 127 12.92 19.07 20.37
N PHE A 128 11.86 18.34 19.98
CA PHE A 128 11.97 16.92 19.59
C PHE A 128 12.93 16.73 18.41
N VAL A 129 12.78 17.52 17.35
CA VAL A 129 13.62 17.41 16.13
C VAL A 129 15.07 17.77 16.45
N SER A 130 15.30 18.84 17.25
CA SER A 130 16.62 19.27 17.66
C SER A 130 17.33 18.26 18.56
N ASP A 131 16.60 17.67 19.50
CA ASP A 131 17.12 16.66 20.43
C ASP A 131 17.45 15.34 19.72
N PHE A 132 16.57 14.87 18.83
CA PHE A 132 16.87 13.71 18.01
C PHE A 132 18.05 13.96 17.07
N ASN A 133 18.18 15.18 16.53
CA ASN A 133 19.23 15.61 15.60
C ASN A 133 19.45 14.61 14.45
N PRO A 134 18.50 14.50 13.50
CA PRO A 134 18.58 13.56 12.39
C PRO A 134 19.72 13.90 11.43
N ASP A 135 20.28 12.88 10.77
CA ASP A 135 21.22 13.05 9.68
C ASP A 135 20.51 13.15 8.34
N VAL A 136 19.35 12.50 8.21
CA VAL A 136 18.52 12.48 7.00
C VAL A 136 17.03 12.45 7.35
N ILE A 137 16.21 13.02 6.48
CA ILE A 137 14.75 13.05 6.61
C ILE A 137 14.15 12.15 5.54
N PHE A 138 13.40 11.14 5.96
CA PHE A 138 12.68 10.24 5.07
C PHE A 138 11.24 10.71 4.91
N CYS A 139 10.82 11.00 3.69
CA CYS A 139 9.56 11.63 3.33
C CYS A 139 8.68 10.74 2.45
N PRO A 140 7.87 9.84 3.02
CA PRO A 140 6.85 9.14 2.22
C PRO A 140 5.82 10.13 1.70
N VAL A 141 5.46 10.02 0.43
CA VAL A 141 4.42 10.85 -0.17
C VAL A 141 3.05 10.20 0.05
N TYR A 142 2.12 11.01 0.53
CA TYR A 142 0.73 10.62 0.77
C TYR A 142 -0.23 11.49 -0.04
N PRO A 143 -1.47 11.06 -0.28
CA PRO A 143 -2.47 11.86 -1.00
C PRO A 143 -3.02 13.02 -0.15
N THR A 144 -2.11 13.78 0.50
CA THR A 144 -2.41 14.92 1.37
C THR A 144 -1.32 15.99 1.23
N ALA A 145 -1.70 17.20 0.88
CA ALA A 145 -0.74 18.29 0.69
C ALA A 145 -0.17 18.80 2.02
N PHE A 146 -0.91 18.70 3.13
CA PHE A 146 -0.43 19.15 4.44
C PHE A 146 0.80 18.38 4.91
N MET A 147 0.88 17.07 4.62
CA MET A 147 2.05 16.28 4.98
C MET A 147 3.30 16.80 4.25
N GLY A 148 3.20 17.10 2.97
CA GLY A 148 4.29 17.73 2.23
C GLY A 148 4.71 19.11 2.81
N LYS A 149 3.76 19.89 3.36
CA LYS A 149 4.08 21.14 4.08
C LYS A 149 4.87 20.87 5.37
N ILE A 150 4.52 19.81 6.11
CA ILE A 150 5.26 19.41 7.32
C ILE A 150 6.67 18.96 6.93
N GLN A 151 6.81 18.07 5.95
CA GLN A 151 8.08 17.57 5.44
C GLN A 151 8.99 18.73 4.99
N ARG A 152 8.44 19.67 4.22
CA ARG A 152 9.16 20.88 3.81
C ARG A 152 9.57 21.78 4.99
N TYR A 153 8.72 21.88 6.01
CA TYR A 153 9.06 22.63 7.22
C TYR A 153 10.21 21.97 7.99
N ILE A 154 10.16 20.65 8.18
CA ILE A 154 11.23 19.91 8.86
C ILE A 154 12.55 20.02 8.08
N LYS A 155 12.53 19.90 6.74
CA LYS A 155 13.71 20.16 5.90
C LYS A 155 14.32 21.55 6.17
N LYS A 156 13.46 22.59 6.21
CA LYS A 156 13.93 23.97 6.48
C LYS A 156 14.46 24.13 7.91
N LEU A 157 13.84 23.47 8.89
CA LEU A 157 14.23 23.54 10.30
C LEU A 157 15.60 22.92 10.55
N THR A 158 15.88 21.80 9.88
CA THR A 158 17.10 21.00 10.12
C THR A 158 18.23 21.29 9.13
N GLY A 159 17.91 21.77 7.93
CA GLY A 159 18.87 21.87 6.82
C GLY A 159 19.34 20.54 6.25
N LYS A 160 18.83 19.38 6.76
CA LYS A 160 19.31 18.05 6.42
C LYS A 160 18.81 17.57 5.05
N PRO A 161 19.54 16.62 4.42
CA PRO A 161 19.11 16.00 3.18
C PRO A 161 17.76 15.29 3.35
N VAL A 162 17.02 15.21 2.26
CA VAL A 162 15.71 14.55 2.19
C VAL A 162 15.78 13.38 1.24
N VAL A 163 15.20 12.28 1.64
CA VAL A 163 14.91 11.11 0.82
C VAL A 163 13.40 11.03 0.64
N CYS A 164 12.95 10.86 -0.59
CA CYS A 164 11.53 10.81 -0.94
C CYS A 164 11.11 9.37 -1.28
N TYR A 165 9.89 8.97 -0.92
CA TYR A 165 9.32 7.67 -1.28
C TYR A 165 7.92 7.84 -1.86
N LEU A 166 7.75 7.45 -3.12
CA LEU A 166 6.46 7.38 -3.81
C LEU A 166 6.00 5.92 -3.87
N ALA A 167 4.72 5.71 -3.68
CA ALA A 167 4.13 4.37 -3.74
C ALA A 167 2.73 4.36 -4.38
N ASP A 168 2.28 5.49 -4.91
CA ASP A 168 0.98 5.70 -5.53
C ASP A 168 1.01 6.89 -6.47
N ASP A 169 0.04 6.96 -7.40
CA ASP A 169 -0.17 8.14 -8.22
C ASP A 169 -0.65 9.36 -7.42
N ASN A 170 0.31 10.06 -6.87
CA ASN A 170 0.07 11.31 -6.13
C ASN A 170 0.34 12.56 -6.97
N TYR A 171 0.65 12.43 -8.27
CA TYR A 171 1.07 13.54 -9.11
C TYR A 171 0.22 13.76 -10.35
N SER A 172 -0.22 12.74 -11.11
CA SER A 172 -0.99 12.92 -12.33
C SER A 172 -2.38 13.51 -12.07
N TYR A 173 -3.03 14.00 -13.10
CA TYR A 173 -4.43 14.40 -13.07
C TYR A 173 -5.37 13.31 -13.62
N ASP A 174 -4.85 12.18 -14.06
CA ASP A 174 -5.57 11.17 -14.82
C ASP A 174 -6.77 10.59 -14.06
N THR A 175 -6.63 10.46 -12.74
CA THR A 175 -7.71 9.99 -11.87
C THR A 175 -8.62 11.10 -11.33
N CYS A 176 -8.36 12.37 -11.68
CA CYS A 176 -9.11 13.50 -11.13
C CYS A 176 -10.43 13.71 -11.87
N LYS A 177 -11.54 13.84 -11.12
CA LYS A 177 -12.87 14.16 -11.66
C LYS A 177 -13.53 15.26 -10.83
N GLY A 178 -13.91 16.37 -11.51
CA GLY A 178 -14.56 17.50 -10.89
C GLY A 178 -13.62 18.50 -10.19
N PHE A 179 -14.12 19.72 -10.03
CA PHE A 179 -13.34 20.90 -9.55
C PHE A 179 -12.54 20.66 -8.27
N TRP A 180 -13.16 20.05 -7.26
CA TRP A 180 -12.51 19.83 -5.96
C TRP A 180 -11.38 18.78 -6.02
N ALA A 181 -11.52 17.79 -6.91
CA ALA A 181 -10.46 16.81 -7.14
C ALA A 181 -9.23 17.49 -7.80
N TYR A 182 -9.46 18.29 -8.83
CA TYR A 182 -8.38 19.06 -9.49
C TYR A 182 -7.71 20.05 -8.53
N MET A 183 -8.51 20.78 -7.71
CA MET A 183 -7.96 21.71 -6.72
C MET A 183 -7.09 20.97 -5.68
N HIS A 184 -7.58 19.87 -5.12
CA HIS A 184 -6.83 19.09 -4.15
C HIS A 184 -5.54 18.52 -4.77
N ARG A 185 -5.62 17.96 -5.97
CA ARG A 185 -4.47 17.45 -6.72
C ARG A 185 -3.47 18.55 -7.05
N PHE A 186 -3.92 19.73 -7.41
CA PHE A 186 -3.04 20.88 -7.65
C PHE A 186 -2.24 21.27 -6.38
N MET A 187 -2.88 21.27 -5.21
CA MET A 187 -2.19 21.52 -3.94
C MET A 187 -1.16 20.43 -3.63
N LEU A 188 -1.52 19.17 -3.86
CA LEU A 188 -0.63 18.03 -3.67
C LEU A 188 0.56 18.06 -4.62
N ARG A 189 0.33 18.28 -5.92
CA ARG A 189 1.39 18.37 -6.94
C ARG A 189 2.49 19.35 -6.59
N LYS A 190 2.16 20.50 -5.99
CA LYS A 190 3.15 21.48 -5.54
C LYS A 190 4.11 20.89 -4.50
N GLN A 191 3.57 20.07 -3.59
CA GLN A 191 4.39 19.44 -2.54
C GLN A 191 5.23 18.30 -3.11
N VAL A 192 4.62 17.43 -3.92
CA VAL A 192 5.32 16.32 -4.60
C VAL A 192 6.46 16.86 -5.46
N LYS A 193 6.18 17.85 -6.32
CA LYS A 193 7.22 18.49 -7.16
C LYS A 193 8.35 19.07 -6.32
N TYR A 194 8.02 19.76 -5.21
CA TYR A 194 9.03 20.31 -4.31
C TYR A 194 9.92 19.21 -3.73
N LEU A 195 9.33 18.13 -3.22
CA LEU A 195 10.08 17.02 -2.66
C LEU A 195 10.95 16.34 -3.72
N ALA A 196 10.37 16.00 -4.86
CA ALA A 196 11.07 15.34 -5.97
C ALA A 196 12.27 16.13 -6.49
N THR A 197 12.15 17.48 -6.56
CA THR A 197 13.23 18.35 -7.06
C THR A 197 14.26 18.73 -5.99
N HIS A 198 14.04 18.38 -4.71
CA HIS A 198 14.92 18.77 -3.61
C HIS A 198 15.36 17.56 -2.75
N CYS A 199 14.96 16.35 -3.08
CA CYS A 199 15.50 15.15 -2.44
C CYS A 199 16.90 14.80 -3.00
N LYS A 200 17.66 14.09 -2.20
CA LYS A 200 18.94 13.52 -2.61
C LYS A 200 18.75 12.14 -3.27
N GLU A 201 17.84 11.37 -2.73
CA GLU A 201 17.47 10.05 -3.23
C GLU A 201 15.94 9.98 -3.37
N MET A 202 15.47 9.27 -4.39
CA MET A 202 14.07 9.01 -4.66
C MET A 202 13.82 7.51 -4.68
N PHE A 203 12.90 7.05 -3.86
CA PHE A 203 12.39 5.69 -3.92
C PHE A 203 11.02 5.65 -4.57
N VAL A 204 10.76 4.57 -5.29
CA VAL A 204 9.47 4.23 -5.90
C VAL A 204 9.15 2.76 -5.64
N ILE A 205 7.88 2.37 -5.78
CA ILE A 205 7.48 1.02 -5.35
C ILE A 205 7.60 -0.04 -6.46
N VAL A 206 7.55 0.37 -7.74
CA VAL A 206 7.50 -0.55 -8.90
C VAL A 206 8.07 0.11 -10.16
N GLU A 207 8.44 -0.71 -11.16
CA GLU A 207 9.09 -0.28 -12.39
C GLU A 207 8.31 0.79 -13.14
N LYS A 208 6.99 0.61 -13.29
CA LYS A 208 6.14 1.60 -13.99
C LYS A 208 6.12 2.96 -13.32
N GLU A 209 6.13 2.99 -11.99
CA GLU A 209 6.25 4.25 -11.23
C GLU A 209 7.65 4.85 -11.39
N LYS A 210 8.72 4.03 -11.45
CA LYS A 210 10.08 4.48 -11.74
C LYS A 210 10.14 5.18 -13.09
N GLU A 211 9.70 4.53 -14.14
CA GLU A 211 9.73 5.06 -15.50
C GLU A 211 9.02 6.41 -15.61
N GLU A 212 7.84 6.53 -14.98
CA GLU A 212 7.07 7.78 -15.01
C GLU A 212 7.70 8.87 -14.14
N THR A 213 8.14 8.53 -12.94
CA THR A 213 8.76 9.47 -11.98
C THR A 213 10.05 10.04 -12.55
N ASP A 214 10.93 9.17 -13.07
CA ASP A 214 12.21 9.59 -13.64
C ASP A 214 12.01 10.45 -14.88
N ARG A 215 11.04 10.11 -15.74
CA ARG A 215 10.67 10.92 -16.91
C ARG A 215 10.15 12.31 -16.51
N ILE A 216 9.33 12.41 -15.45
CA ILE A 216 8.69 13.68 -15.04
C ILE A 216 9.66 14.59 -14.30
N PHE A 217 10.48 14.03 -13.42
CA PHE A 217 11.32 14.82 -12.48
C PHE A 217 12.80 14.82 -12.85
N GLY A 218 13.24 14.02 -13.84
CA GLY A 218 14.64 13.87 -14.22
C GLY A 218 15.47 13.19 -13.11
N THR A 219 14.86 12.28 -12.36
CA THR A 219 15.49 11.51 -11.28
C THR A 219 16.03 10.17 -11.81
N ASP A 220 16.87 9.52 -11.00
CA ASP A 220 17.18 8.09 -11.14
C ASP A 220 16.69 7.40 -9.85
N SER A 221 15.41 7.11 -9.83
CA SER A 221 14.76 6.56 -8.63
C SER A 221 15.13 5.10 -8.42
N VAL A 222 15.15 4.67 -7.15
CA VAL A 222 15.46 3.30 -6.74
C VAL A 222 14.17 2.57 -6.38
N ILE A 223 13.95 1.38 -6.93
CA ILE A 223 12.80 0.55 -6.57
C ILE A 223 13.00 -0.01 -5.18
N LEU A 224 12.05 0.30 -4.29
CA LEU A 224 12.04 -0.12 -2.90
C LEU A 224 10.65 -0.64 -2.53
N THR A 225 10.52 -1.94 -2.37
CA THR A 225 9.27 -2.63 -2.07
C THR A 225 9.38 -3.43 -0.78
N LYS A 226 8.31 -4.11 -0.37
CA LYS A 226 8.33 -5.04 0.76
C LYS A 226 9.26 -6.21 0.47
N GLY A 227 10.24 -6.45 1.33
CA GLY A 227 11.15 -7.60 1.27
C GLY A 227 10.55 -8.84 1.94
N LEU A 228 10.92 -10.01 1.44
CA LEU A 228 10.58 -11.34 1.95
C LEU A 228 11.83 -12.06 2.41
N ASP A 229 11.78 -12.63 3.60
CA ASP A 229 12.89 -13.41 4.17
C ASP A 229 12.84 -14.85 3.66
N PHE A 230 13.55 -15.14 2.58
CA PHE A 230 13.59 -16.46 1.97
C PHE A 230 14.30 -17.55 2.80
N SER A 231 14.84 -17.21 3.96
CA SER A 231 15.22 -18.24 4.95
C SER A 231 13.98 -18.92 5.58
N LYS A 232 12.81 -18.26 5.52
CA LYS A 232 11.53 -18.74 6.08
C LYS A 232 10.57 -19.29 5.03
N PHE A 233 10.88 -19.12 3.75
CA PHE A 233 10.03 -19.54 2.64
C PHE A 233 10.81 -20.51 1.75
N ALA A 234 10.22 -21.66 1.49
CA ALA A 234 10.69 -22.60 0.47
C ALA A 234 9.57 -22.83 -0.54
N TYR A 235 9.94 -23.11 -1.78
CA TYR A 235 8.98 -23.55 -2.77
C TYR A 235 8.26 -24.79 -2.27
N GLN A 236 6.94 -24.80 -2.40
CA GLN A 236 6.10 -25.93 -2.01
C GLN A 236 5.36 -26.46 -3.24
N THR A 237 5.62 -27.71 -3.60
CA THR A 237 4.82 -28.41 -4.60
C THR A 237 3.38 -28.50 -4.12
N HIS A 238 2.45 -28.39 -5.02
CA HIS A 238 1.03 -28.36 -4.71
C HIS A 238 0.30 -29.57 -5.33
N ILE A 239 -0.50 -30.26 -4.50
CA ILE A 239 -1.41 -31.30 -4.99
C ILE A 239 -2.67 -30.59 -5.45
N VAL A 240 -2.93 -30.65 -6.75
CA VAL A 240 -4.06 -29.98 -7.39
C VAL A 240 -5.38 -30.57 -6.90
N ASN A 241 -6.30 -29.73 -6.44
CA ASN A 241 -7.62 -30.14 -5.97
C ASN A 241 -8.53 -30.61 -7.12
N LYS A 242 -9.49 -31.41 -6.80
CA LYS A 242 -10.58 -31.82 -7.71
C LYS A 242 -11.91 -31.68 -6.96
N PRO A 243 -12.75 -30.69 -7.31
CA PRO A 243 -12.58 -29.62 -8.32
C PRO A 243 -11.46 -28.64 -7.98
N LEU A 244 -10.95 -27.90 -8.99
CA LEU A 244 -9.96 -26.84 -8.80
C LEU A 244 -10.49 -25.74 -7.88
N LYS A 245 -9.65 -25.25 -6.99
CA LYS A 245 -10.03 -24.24 -6.00
C LYS A 245 -9.44 -22.88 -6.32
N PHE A 246 -10.27 -21.93 -6.74
CA PHE A 246 -9.94 -20.53 -6.90
C PHE A 246 -10.25 -19.79 -5.61
N VAL A 247 -9.34 -18.90 -5.17
CA VAL A 247 -9.50 -18.14 -3.96
C VAL A 247 -9.17 -16.67 -4.18
N TYR A 248 -10.06 -15.80 -3.69
CA TYR A 248 -9.79 -14.37 -3.54
C TYR A 248 -9.82 -13.98 -2.07
N THR A 249 -8.82 -13.22 -1.63
CA THR A 249 -8.78 -12.64 -0.28
C THR A 249 -8.57 -11.11 -0.37
N GLY A 250 -9.51 -10.32 0.13
CA GLY A 250 -9.34 -8.86 0.13
C GLY A 250 -10.64 -8.07 0.12
N ASN A 251 -10.53 -6.76 -0.12
CA ASN A 251 -11.70 -5.90 -0.22
C ASN A 251 -12.35 -5.97 -1.61
N LEU A 252 -13.67 -5.70 -1.65
CA LEU A 252 -14.51 -5.68 -2.85
C LEU A 252 -14.77 -4.25 -3.36
N ILE A 253 -14.05 -3.27 -2.86
CA ILE A 253 -14.19 -1.87 -3.28
C ILE A 253 -13.47 -1.60 -4.61
N ILE A 254 -13.74 -0.43 -5.21
CA ILE A 254 -13.03 0.05 -6.41
C ILE A 254 -13.25 -0.91 -7.61
N GLY A 255 -14.49 -1.40 -7.79
CA GLY A 255 -14.89 -2.22 -8.93
C GLY A 255 -14.43 -3.68 -8.91
N ARG A 256 -13.71 -4.13 -7.87
CA ARG A 256 -13.27 -5.52 -7.72
C ARG A 256 -14.44 -6.48 -7.54
N ASP A 257 -15.49 -6.04 -6.89
CA ASP A 257 -16.77 -6.75 -6.75
C ASP A 257 -17.34 -7.20 -8.10
N LYS A 258 -17.35 -6.29 -9.09
CA LYS A 258 -17.84 -6.55 -10.44
C LYS A 258 -16.94 -7.52 -11.20
N THR A 259 -15.62 -7.34 -11.08
CA THR A 259 -14.65 -8.24 -11.69
C THR A 259 -14.78 -9.66 -11.14
N LEU A 260 -14.94 -9.81 -9.83
CA LEU A 260 -15.12 -11.13 -9.21
C LEU A 260 -16.49 -11.75 -9.51
N ALA A 261 -17.54 -10.95 -9.65
CA ALA A 261 -18.85 -11.42 -10.13
C ALA A 261 -18.74 -11.96 -11.57
N LEU A 262 -17.96 -11.31 -12.44
CA LEU A 262 -17.68 -11.81 -13.79
C LEU A 262 -16.92 -13.14 -13.75
N VAL A 263 -15.90 -13.29 -12.88
CA VAL A 263 -15.19 -14.58 -12.68
C VAL A 263 -16.17 -15.67 -12.25
N ALA A 264 -17.08 -15.38 -11.31
CA ALA A 264 -18.08 -16.32 -10.85
C ALA A 264 -19.01 -16.79 -11.98
N ASP A 265 -19.52 -15.85 -12.78
CA ASP A 265 -20.39 -16.18 -13.91
C ASP A 265 -19.70 -17.02 -14.98
N LEU A 266 -18.44 -16.67 -15.32
CA LEU A 266 -17.65 -17.42 -16.30
C LEU A 266 -17.28 -18.81 -15.80
N LEU A 267 -16.90 -18.98 -14.54
CA LEU A 267 -16.63 -20.30 -13.96
C LEU A 267 -17.89 -21.17 -13.94
N ASN A 268 -19.06 -20.62 -13.60
CA ASN A 268 -20.33 -21.35 -13.69
C ASN A 268 -20.63 -21.80 -15.12
N LYS A 269 -20.42 -20.93 -16.12
CA LYS A 269 -20.56 -21.27 -17.54
C LYS A 269 -19.62 -22.39 -17.97
N LEU A 270 -18.34 -22.36 -17.54
CA LEU A 270 -17.32 -23.33 -17.91
C LEU A 270 -17.45 -24.67 -17.19
N ASN A 271 -18.03 -24.68 -15.99
CA ASN A 271 -18.33 -25.93 -15.28
C ASN A 271 -19.38 -26.78 -16.00
N GLY A 272 -20.40 -26.15 -16.59
CA GLY A 272 -21.49 -26.88 -17.26
C GLY A 272 -22.21 -27.80 -16.27
N GLU A 273 -22.33 -29.10 -16.62
CA GLU A 273 -22.96 -30.15 -15.79
C GLU A 273 -22.02 -30.72 -14.71
N GLU A 274 -20.69 -30.60 -14.91
CA GLU A 274 -19.67 -31.11 -13.99
C GLU A 274 -18.94 -29.94 -13.31
N THR A 275 -18.84 -30.00 -11.98
CA THR A 275 -18.09 -29.01 -11.21
C THR A 275 -16.59 -29.24 -11.39
N LYS A 276 -15.95 -28.51 -12.30
CA LYS A 276 -14.50 -28.53 -12.56
C LYS A 276 -13.74 -27.62 -11.62
N ALA A 277 -14.35 -26.51 -11.20
CA ALA A 277 -13.76 -25.51 -10.33
C ALA A 277 -14.77 -24.90 -9.35
N THR A 278 -14.25 -24.40 -8.22
CA THR A 278 -14.98 -23.63 -7.21
C THR A 278 -14.29 -22.30 -6.98
N LEU A 279 -15.05 -21.28 -6.55
CA LEU A 279 -14.54 -19.95 -6.21
C LEU A 279 -14.94 -19.58 -4.79
N GLU A 280 -13.96 -19.33 -3.94
CA GLU A 280 -14.17 -18.80 -2.58
C GLU A 280 -13.69 -17.35 -2.50
N ILE A 281 -14.57 -16.46 -2.04
CA ILE A 281 -14.30 -15.02 -1.92
C ILE A 281 -14.36 -14.61 -0.46
N TYR A 282 -13.21 -14.24 0.09
CA TYR A 282 -13.08 -13.78 1.47
C TYR A 282 -12.95 -12.26 1.52
N SER A 283 -14.00 -11.58 2.00
CA SER A 283 -14.04 -10.13 2.14
C SER A 283 -14.98 -9.71 3.26
N PRO A 284 -14.61 -8.68 4.05
CA PRO A 284 -15.51 -8.08 5.03
C PRO A 284 -16.53 -7.10 4.41
N ASP A 285 -16.38 -6.78 3.11
CA ASP A 285 -17.14 -5.72 2.48
C ASP A 285 -18.54 -6.20 2.06
N ALA A 286 -19.53 -5.36 2.32
CA ALA A 286 -20.87 -5.54 1.78
C ALA A 286 -20.94 -4.95 0.36
N VAL A 287 -21.56 -5.67 -0.54
CA VAL A 287 -21.88 -5.23 -1.90
C VAL A 287 -23.42 -5.16 -2.08
N ASP A 288 -23.88 -4.61 -3.20
CA ASP A 288 -25.32 -4.60 -3.51
C ASP A 288 -25.89 -6.03 -3.70
N GLU A 289 -27.22 -6.18 -3.52
CA GLU A 289 -27.87 -7.49 -3.56
C GLU A 289 -27.68 -8.23 -4.89
N ALA A 290 -27.69 -7.51 -6.01
CA ALA A 290 -27.51 -8.12 -7.33
C ALA A 290 -26.09 -8.67 -7.51
N THR A 291 -25.07 -7.92 -7.09
CA THR A 291 -23.67 -8.38 -7.07
C THR A 291 -23.49 -9.54 -6.10
N MET A 292 -24.07 -9.46 -4.89
CA MET A 292 -23.98 -10.53 -3.89
C MET A 292 -24.60 -11.84 -4.40
N ALA A 293 -25.71 -11.77 -5.13
CA ALA A 293 -26.34 -12.93 -5.75
C ALA A 293 -25.42 -13.63 -6.76
N ARG A 294 -24.67 -12.84 -7.57
CA ARG A 294 -23.70 -13.38 -8.51
C ARG A 294 -22.50 -14.03 -7.80
N LEU A 295 -22.00 -13.41 -6.72
CA LEU A 295 -20.89 -13.94 -5.92
C LEU A 295 -21.24 -15.22 -5.15
N ASN A 296 -22.53 -15.51 -4.94
CA ASN A 296 -23.05 -16.70 -4.27
C ASN A 296 -23.85 -17.60 -5.21
N ASN A 297 -23.43 -17.73 -6.46
CA ASN A 297 -24.15 -18.50 -7.45
C ASN A 297 -23.32 -19.74 -7.89
N GLY A 298 -23.97 -20.90 -7.91
CA GLY A 298 -23.39 -22.16 -8.39
C GLY A 298 -22.10 -22.53 -7.68
N CYS A 299 -20.97 -22.51 -8.40
CA CYS A 299 -19.66 -22.87 -7.87
C CYS A 299 -18.97 -21.75 -7.04
N SER A 300 -19.58 -20.59 -6.94
CA SER A 300 -18.99 -19.41 -6.25
C SER A 300 -19.64 -19.17 -4.89
N LYS A 301 -18.83 -18.75 -3.91
CA LYS A 301 -19.26 -18.46 -2.55
C LYS A 301 -18.55 -17.24 -1.97
N HIS A 302 -19.31 -16.26 -1.49
CA HIS A 302 -18.82 -15.21 -0.62
C HIS A 302 -18.74 -15.72 0.82
N CYS A 303 -17.53 -15.90 1.34
CA CYS A 303 -17.26 -16.53 2.63
C CYS A 303 -17.20 -15.52 3.80
N GLY A 304 -17.34 -14.21 3.51
CA GLY A 304 -17.28 -13.18 4.54
C GLY A 304 -15.88 -12.86 5.02
N PHE A 305 -15.81 -12.29 6.23
CA PHE A 305 -14.55 -11.89 6.87
C PHE A 305 -13.71 -13.10 7.29
N ILE A 306 -12.40 -12.99 7.10
CA ILE A 306 -11.40 -13.93 7.60
C ILE A 306 -10.35 -13.19 8.43
N PRO A 307 -9.99 -13.68 9.64
CA PRO A 307 -8.88 -13.13 10.42
C PRO A 307 -7.55 -13.21 9.64
N ARG A 308 -6.70 -12.20 9.83
CA ARG A 308 -5.44 -12.07 9.09
C ARG A 308 -4.54 -13.31 9.21
N GLU A 309 -4.52 -13.92 10.40
CA GLU A 309 -3.69 -15.09 10.72
C GLU A 309 -4.09 -16.32 9.87
N LYS A 310 -5.35 -16.38 9.41
CA LYS A 310 -5.87 -17.48 8.59
C LYS A 310 -5.77 -17.22 7.09
N VAL A 311 -5.44 -16.01 6.67
CA VAL A 311 -5.37 -15.66 5.23
C VAL A 311 -4.32 -16.54 4.52
N GLY A 312 -3.15 -16.72 5.12
CA GLY A 312 -2.09 -17.56 4.57
C GLY A 312 -2.52 -19.02 4.37
N GLU A 313 -3.21 -19.61 5.35
CA GLU A 313 -3.73 -20.97 5.27
C GLU A 313 -4.74 -21.13 4.13
N VAL A 314 -5.68 -20.19 4.00
CA VAL A 314 -6.69 -20.22 2.92
C VAL A 314 -6.03 -20.10 1.54
N GLN A 315 -5.02 -19.23 1.40
CA GLN A 315 -4.27 -19.10 0.15
C GLN A 315 -3.44 -20.35 -0.17
N GLN A 316 -2.83 -20.96 0.83
CA GLN A 316 -2.05 -22.19 0.64
C GLN A 316 -2.92 -23.38 0.23
N ASN A 317 -4.18 -23.42 0.65
CA ASN A 317 -5.14 -24.45 0.26
C ASN A 317 -5.81 -24.20 -1.10
N ALA A 318 -5.48 -23.11 -1.78
CA ALA A 318 -5.97 -22.81 -3.12
C ALA A 318 -5.06 -23.41 -4.20
N ASP A 319 -5.63 -23.73 -5.37
CA ASP A 319 -4.86 -24.02 -6.58
C ASP A 319 -4.48 -22.72 -7.29
N VAL A 320 -5.44 -21.80 -7.37
CA VAL A 320 -5.28 -20.48 -8.02
C VAL A 320 -5.70 -19.37 -7.05
N VAL A 321 -4.82 -18.43 -6.82
CA VAL A 321 -5.15 -17.19 -6.10
C VAL A 321 -5.46 -16.09 -7.10
N ILE A 322 -6.54 -15.35 -6.85
CA ILE A 322 -6.99 -14.29 -7.75
C ILE A 322 -6.48 -12.94 -7.28
N PHE A 323 -5.77 -12.24 -8.14
CA PHE A 323 -5.52 -10.80 -8.03
C PHE A 323 -6.49 -10.08 -8.94
N ALA A 324 -7.41 -9.29 -8.39
CA ALA A 324 -8.43 -8.59 -9.15
C ALA A 324 -8.37 -7.07 -8.94
N GLU A 325 -8.36 -6.34 -10.04
CA GLU A 325 -8.66 -4.92 -10.14
C GLU A 325 -9.86 -4.72 -11.07
N ALA A 326 -10.43 -3.51 -11.12
CA ALA A 326 -11.56 -3.24 -12.01
C ALA A 326 -11.16 -3.35 -13.47
N LEU A 327 -11.86 -4.16 -14.25
CA LEU A 327 -11.69 -4.24 -15.71
C LEU A 327 -12.30 -3.05 -16.42
N GLU A 328 -13.37 -2.46 -15.88
CA GLU A 328 -14.13 -1.43 -16.55
C GLU A 328 -14.53 -0.28 -15.61
N GLY A 329 -14.98 0.80 -16.23
CA GLY A 329 -15.55 1.94 -15.53
C GLY A 329 -14.51 2.91 -14.98
N LYS A 330 -14.95 3.74 -14.05
CA LYS A 330 -14.15 4.86 -13.51
C LYS A 330 -12.96 4.41 -12.63
N ASP A 331 -13.03 3.21 -12.12
CA ASP A 331 -12.07 2.67 -11.16
C ASP A 331 -11.00 1.77 -11.83
N SER A 332 -11.12 1.51 -13.15
CA SER A 332 -10.20 0.62 -13.90
C SER A 332 -8.74 1.09 -13.91
N HIS A 333 -8.51 2.39 -13.74
CA HIS A 333 -7.16 2.97 -13.64
C HIS A 333 -6.78 3.39 -12.21
N ALA A 334 -7.57 2.99 -11.20
CA ALA A 334 -7.32 3.42 -9.81
C ALA A 334 -5.97 2.94 -9.27
N ALA A 335 -5.49 1.79 -9.74
CA ALA A 335 -4.19 1.21 -9.37
C ALA A 335 -3.05 1.55 -10.35
N ARG A 336 -3.17 2.64 -11.14
CA ARG A 336 -2.25 2.99 -12.24
C ARG A 336 -0.76 2.91 -11.88
N LEU A 337 -0.38 3.42 -10.72
CA LEU A 337 1.00 3.36 -10.20
C LEU A 337 1.10 2.69 -8.82
N SER A 338 0.00 2.16 -8.30
CA SER A 338 -0.01 1.50 -6.99
C SER A 338 0.51 0.06 -7.09
N PHE A 339 1.20 -0.41 -6.05
CA PHE A 339 1.61 -1.80 -5.94
C PHE A 339 1.03 -2.41 -4.66
N SER A 340 0.17 -3.40 -4.83
CA SER A 340 -0.50 -4.05 -3.70
C SER A 340 0.45 -4.98 -2.94
N THR A 341 0.49 -4.86 -1.61
CA THR A 341 1.26 -5.79 -0.75
C THR A 341 0.81 -7.25 -0.87
N LYS A 342 -0.41 -7.52 -1.34
CA LYS A 342 -0.89 -8.88 -1.64
C LYS A 342 -0.08 -9.57 -2.73
N ILE A 343 0.49 -8.80 -3.66
CA ILE A 343 1.30 -9.36 -4.75
C ILE A 343 2.48 -10.12 -4.16
N THR A 344 3.21 -9.51 -3.23
CA THR A 344 4.34 -10.17 -2.57
C THR A 344 3.91 -11.41 -1.78
N ASP A 345 2.74 -11.36 -1.13
CA ASP A 345 2.22 -12.49 -0.38
C ASP A 345 1.80 -13.64 -1.33
N TYR A 346 1.15 -13.35 -2.46
CA TYR A 346 0.77 -14.36 -3.46
C TYR A 346 1.99 -15.01 -4.12
N LEU A 347 2.97 -14.19 -4.50
CA LEU A 347 4.21 -14.68 -5.10
C LEU A 347 4.97 -15.61 -4.15
N SER A 348 5.05 -15.28 -2.85
CA SER A 348 5.77 -16.11 -1.86
C SER A 348 5.08 -17.41 -1.50
N ASN A 349 3.77 -17.52 -1.73
CA ASN A 349 2.98 -18.73 -1.42
C ASN A 349 3.11 -19.83 -2.48
N SER A 350 3.92 -19.64 -3.54
CA SER A 350 4.12 -20.63 -4.61
C SER A 350 2.81 -21.04 -5.30
N LYS A 351 1.86 -20.12 -5.43
CA LYS A 351 0.54 -20.40 -6.04
C LYS A 351 0.44 -19.83 -7.45
N CYS A 352 -0.29 -20.54 -8.31
CA CYS A 352 -0.71 -19.97 -9.57
C CYS A 352 -1.54 -18.72 -9.31
N ILE A 353 -1.16 -17.61 -9.94
CA ILE A 353 -1.86 -16.32 -9.81
C ILE A 353 -2.66 -16.08 -11.09
N LEU A 354 -3.97 -15.88 -10.97
CA LEU A 354 -4.78 -15.28 -12.01
C LEU A 354 -4.90 -13.78 -11.74
N ALA A 355 -4.22 -12.97 -12.54
CA ALA A 355 -4.21 -11.53 -12.40
C ALA A 355 -5.17 -10.87 -13.40
N ILE A 356 -6.13 -10.09 -12.88
CA ILE A 356 -7.19 -9.48 -13.66
C ILE A 356 -7.16 -7.96 -13.50
N GLY A 357 -7.07 -7.22 -14.60
CA GLY A 357 -7.05 -5.75 -14.61
C GLY A 357 -6.59 -5.19 -15.93
N LYS A 358 -6.66 -3.87 -16.11
CA LYS A 358 -6.19 -3.21 -17.33
C LYS A 358 -4.67 -3.33 -17.50
N GLU A 359 -4.21 -3.47 -18.72
CA GLU A 359 -2.79 -3.61 -19.07
C GLU A 359 -1.93 -2.42 -18.61
N ASP A 360 -2.52 -1.24 -18.56
CA ASP A 360 -1.84 0.01 -18.24
C ASP A 360 -1.75 0.33 -16.75
N ILE A 361 -2.14 -0.59 -15.84
CA ILE A 361 -1.94 -0.43 -14.40
C ILE A 361 -0.70 -1.17 -13.91
N ALA A 362 0.00 -0.59 -12.94
CA ALA A 362 1.27 -1.10 -12.45
C ALA A 362 1.25 -2.57 -11.97
N PRO A 363 0.21 -3.07 -11.27
CA PRO A 363 0.17 -4.48 -10.89
C PRO A 363 0.16 -5.44 -12.08
N ILE A 364 -0.60 -5.13 -13.13
CA ILE A 364 -0.71 -5.98 -14.32
C ILE A 364 0.58 -5.91 -15.15
N ASP A 365 1.10 -4.70 -15.38
CA ASP A 365 2.40 -4.49 -16.02
C ASP A 365 3.52 -5.29 -15.30
N TYR A 366 3.53 -5.30 -13.96
CA TYR A 366 4.48 -6.08 -13.17
C TYR A 366 4.37 -7.58 -13.45
N PHE A 367 3.15 -8.15 -13.42
CA PHE A 367 2.95 -9.57 -13.68
C PHE A 367 3.36 -9.97 -15.11
N VAL A 368 3.04 -9.13 -16.09
CA VAL A 368 3.42 -9.36 -17.50
C VAL A 368 4.93 -9.32 -17.67
N ARG A 369 5.60 -8.27 -17.18
CA ARG A 369 7.06 -8.12 -17.31
C ARG A 369 7.85 -9.25 -16.65
N ASN A 370 7.31 -9.83 -15.59
CA ASN A 370 7.99 -10.88 -14.84
C ASN A 370 7.51 -12.30 -15.19
N ASP A 371 6.56 -12.46 -16.11
CA ASP A 371 5.94 -13.76 -16.44
C ASP A 371 5.55 -14.55 -15.18
N SER A 372 4.91 -13.88 -14.22
CA SER A 372 4.69 -14.41 -12.86
C SER A 372 3.21 -14.69 -12.54
N ALA A 373 2.32 -14.51 -13.51
CA ALA A 373 0.89 -14.78 -13.37
C ALA A 373 0.26 -15.06 -14.74
N ILE A 374 -0.89 -15.72 -14.75
CA ILE A 374 -1.78 -15.78 -15.90
C ILE A 374 -2.58 -14.49 -15.89
N VAL A 375 -2.51 -13.69 -16.97
CA VAL A 375 -3.03 -12.32 -17.00
C VAL A 375 -4.22 -12.18 -17.92
N ALA A 376 -5.32 -11.59 -17.40
CA ALA A 376 -6.53 -11.25 -18.14
C ALA A 376 -6.79 -9.73 -18.08
N THR A 377 -6.87 -9.08 -19.25
CA THR A 377 -7.00 -7.63 -19.39
C THR A 377 -8.40 -7.15 -19.80
N ASP A 378 -9.25 -8.08 -20.16
CA ASP A 378 -10.66 -7.90 -20.52
C ASP A 378 -11.46 -9.18 -20.28
N GLU A 379 -12.78 -9.16 -20.58
CA GLU A 379 -13.69 -10.29 -20.35
C GLU A 379 -13.37 -11.49 -21.26
N GLU A 380 -13.06 -11.25 -22.54
CA GLU A 380 -12.76 -12.31 -23.50
C GLU A 380 -11.47 -13.04 -23.08
N LYS A 381 -10.44 -12.27 -22.74
CA LYS A 381 -9.17 -12.81 -22.25
C LYS A 381 -9.34 -13.54 -20.91
N LEU A 382 -10.23 -13.07 -20.05
CA LEU A 382 -10.54 -13.74 -18.79
C LEU A 382 -11.17 -15.14 -19.04
N GLU A 383 -12.13 -15.25 -19.96
CA GLU A 383 -12.72 -16.54 -20.32
C GLU A 383 -11.67 -17.50 -20.92
N GLU A 384 -10.80 -16.99 -21.79
CA GLU A 384 -9.66 -17.77 -22.34
C GLU A 384 -8.72 -18.28 -21.23
N CYS A 385 -8.32 -17.41 -20.30
CA CYS A 385 -7.45 -17.77 -19.19
C CYS A 385 -8.07 -18.80 -18.26
N LEU A 386 -9.35 -18.67 -17.92
CA LEU A 386 -10.06 -19.65 -17.10
C LEU A 386 -10.14 -20.99 -17.81
N ARG A 387 -10.50 -21.02 -19.10
CA ARG A 387 -10.53 -22.22 -19.91
C ARG A 387 -9.15 -22.89 -19.99
N TYR A 388 -8.11 -22.09 -20.23
CA TYR A 388 -6.73 -22.59 -20.27
C TYR A 388 -6.31 -23.28 -18.96
N ILE A 389 -6.64 -22.69 -17.80
CA ILE A 389 -6.34 -23.29 -16.49
C ILE A 389 -7.13 -24.60 -16.29
N LEU A 390 -8.42 -24.62 -16.65
CA LEU A 390 -9.28 -25.80 -16.49
C LEU A 390 -8.85 -26.98 -17.35
N ASP A 391 -8.44 -26.68 -18.60
CA ASP A 391 -8.06 -27.69 -19.59
C ASP A 391 -6.61 -28.19 -19.40
N ASN A 392 -5.76 -27.41 -18.71
CA ASN A 392 -4.33 -27.69 -18.53
C ASN A 392 -3.89 -27.58 -17.06
N PRO A 393 -4.29 -28.48 -16.14
CA PRO A 393 -3.95 -28.37 -14.73
C PRO A 393 -2.44 -28.26 -14.40
N ASN A 394 -1.56 -28.70 -15.30
CA ASN A 394 -0.11 -28.59 -15.13
C ASN A 394 0.39 -27.14 -15.08
N VAL A 395 -0.37 -26.18 -15.64
CA VAL A 395 0.00 -24.76 -15.59
C VAL A 395 -0.05 -24.21 -14.17
N ILE A 396 -0.79 -24.85 -13.28
CA ILE A 396 -0.86 -24.45 -11.85
C ILE A 396 0.51 -24.56 -11.20
N GLU A 397 1.20 -25.69 -11.38
CA GLU A 397 2.56 -25.89 -10.87
C GLU A 397 3.55 -24.97 -11.59
N GLU A 398 3.48 -24.85 -12.92
CA GLU A 398 4.35 -24.00 -13.70
C GLU A 398 4.29 -22.54 -13.23
N TYR A 399 3.08 -21.96 -13.12
CA TYR A 399 2.92 -20.57 -12.69
C TYR A 399 3.15 -20.38 -11.19
N GLY A 400 2.96 -21.40 -10.37
CA GLY A 400 3.37 -21.41 -8.98
C GLY A 400 4.89 -21.28 -8.84
N GLN A 401 5.68 -21.99 -9.65
CA GLN A 401 7.14 -21.87 -9.69
C GLN A 401 7.58 -20.51 -10.22
N LYS A 402 7.00 -20.04 -11.33
CA LYS A 402 7.30 -18.70 -11.88
C LYS A 402 7.02 -17.59 -10.86
N ALA A 403 5.91 -17.67 -10.13
CA ALA A 403 5.57 -16.72 -9.07
C ALA A 403 6.62 -16.72 -7.95
N PHE A 404 7.02 -17.89 -7.46
CA PHE A 404 8.03 -18.00 -6.41
C PHE A 404 9.41 -17.49 -6.87
N ASP A 405 9.83 -17.83 -8.08
CA ASP A 405 11.10 -17.37 -8.65
C ASP A 405 11.10 -15.84 -8.86
N CYS A 406 9.96 -15.27 -9.25
CA CYS A 406 9.77 -13.83 -9.32
C CYS A 406 9.90 -13.19 -7.94
N ALA A 407 9.26 -13.77 -6.91
CA ALA A 407 9.39 -13.30 -5.53
C ALA A 407 10.85 -13.28 -5.07
N LYS A 408 11.58 -14.37 -5.28
CA LYS A 408 12.98 -14.51 -4.91
C LYS A 408 13.88 -13.52 -5.63
N ARG A 409 13.63 -13.29 -6.92
CA ARG A 409 14.42 -12.36 -7.73
C ARG A 409 14.19 -10.90 -7.34
N ASN A 410 12.93 -10.50 -7.08
CA ASN A 410 12.56 -9.09 -6.97
C ASN A 410 12.30 -8.63 -5.53
N HIS A 411 12.01 -9.56 -4.60
CA HIS A 411 11.57 -9.26 -3.24
C HIS A 411 12.44 -9.89 -2.15
N ASP A 412 13.65 -10.33 -2.48
CA ASP A 412 14.60 -10.82 -1.46
C ASP A 412 14.92 -9.71 -0.45
N LYS A 413 14.64 -9.97 0.83
CA LYS A 413 14.80 -9.00 1.92
C LYS A 413 16.24 -8.51 2.02
N ALA A 414 17.24 -9.39 1.86
CA ALA A 414 18.63 -9.00 1.94
C ALA A 414 19.02 -8.01 0.83
N VAL A 415 18.50 -8.22 -0.39
CA VAL A 415 18.76 -7.32 -1.52
C VAL A 415 18.03 -5.98 -1.32
N ILE A 416 16.78 -6.01 -0.85
CA ILE A 416 16.01 -4.79 -0.57
C ILE A 416 16.68 -3.97 0.54
N ASP A 417 17.10 -4.62 1.62
CA ASP A 417 17.81 -3.97 2.72
C ASP A 417 19.11 -3.33 2.28
N GLN A 418 19.90 -4.03 1.47
CA GLN A 418 21.14 -3.51 0.93
C GLN A 418 20.91 -2.25 0.09
N ARG A 419 19.93 -2.27 -0.81
CA ARG A 419 19.54 -1.09 -1.63
C ARG A 419 19.13 0.09 -0.76
N PHE A 420 18.33 -0.16 0.28
CA PHE A 420 17.90 0.87 1.21
C PHE A 420 19.08 1.49 1.96
N ILE A 421 19.95 0.66 2.52
CA ILE A 421 21.13 1.08 3.28
C ILE A 421 22.06 1.94 2.39
N GLU A 422 22.39 1.47 1.20
CA GLU A 422 23.25 2.18 0.27
C GLU A 422 22.69 3.55 -0.13
N ALA A 423 21.39 3.62 -0.46
CA ALA A 423 20.76 4.87 -0.84
C ALA A 423 20.68 5.88 0.32
N ILE A 424 20.38 5.42 1.54
CA ILE A 424 20.39 6.30 2.72
C ILE A 424 21.83 6.81 3.01
N CYS A 425 22.85 5.97 2.89
CA CYS A 425 24.23 6.39 3.06
C CYS A 425 24.64 7.44 2.02
N ARG A 426 24.36 7.20 0.72
CA ARG A 426 24.59 8.21 -0.34
C ARG A 426 23.89 9.53 -0.09
N ALA A 427 22.70 9.51 0.50
CA ALA A 427 21.94 10.73 0.75
C ALA A 427 22.59 11.64 1.81
N VAL A 428 23.43 11.12 2.69
CA VAL A 428 24.08 11.89 3.77
C VAL A 428 25.54 12.29 3.44
N GLU A 429 26.13 11.70 2.39
CA GLU A 429 27.37 12.16 1.79
C GLU A 429 27.18 13.48 1.03
#